data_328bd607ec30a57c5cb281f52f6dea28
#
_entry.id   328bd607ec30a57c5cb281f52f6dea28
#
_cell.length_a   1.000
_cell.length_b   1.000
_cell.length_c   1.000
_cell.angle_alpha   90.00
_cell.angle_beta   90.00
_cell.angle_gamma   90.00
#
_symmetry.space_group_name_H-M   'P 1'
#
loop_
_entity.id
_entity.type
_entity.pdbx_description
1 polymer ?
#
loop_
_entity_poly.entity_id
_entity_poly.type
_entity_poly.pdbx_seq_one_letter_code
_entity_poly.pdbx_strand_id
1 'polypeptide(L)'
;MVVISSYPPRPCGIATFVEEQLEFVSKRLNGRPIHIISHTDGEGENVHPIIDLSRFDWYEPVVKLVRELDPYVIHIQHEYGLYRSVSEKGVDEYNEGFLKMLDELHGYPIVVEPHTVHGRLREGEERFLKQMLSKVTVCILKCAYQKWRLEWQWRDDDEAKRLLRRITVVQHGARPDRRWGNGEVEQFKEELGLPQLKGKHVVGIVGWIQPNKRWELVLETWRDIHAEITYRTGEQWLLFCAGDMRDPEHLSYYQRVVEMIRELERDGIALYYKFTPRGLIYYKVMAICDFVLLPTVDETQSGTLARIIALNKPYITTAPLEGLTAQTVESEGGLMFTDRNSFIRKVIRLACDEGLRRMLGDNLKRYLEDVVSWEVCAHKYIAIYEDASRAVREGIEVNYPPAL
;
A
#
# COMPACT_ATOMS: atom_id res chain seq x y z
N MET A 1 22.09 9.78 3.87
CA MET A 1 20.91 9.54 2.99
C MET A 1 19.83 10.55 3.34
N VAL A 2 19.13 11.07 2.34
CA VAL A 2 17.94 11.91 2.54
C VAL A 2 16.71 11.18 2.00
N VAL A 3 15.61 11.20 2.75
CA VAL A 3 14.28 10.74 2.31
C VAL A 3 13.36 11.95 2.25
N ILE A 4 12.66 12.13 1.13
CA ILE A 4 11.65 13.20 0.95
C ILE A 4 10.28 12.55 0.87
N SER A 5 9.42 12.79 1.87
CA SER A 5 8.12 12.13 1.99
C SER A 5 7.20 12.80 3.02
N SER A 6 5.94 12.37 3.09
CA SER A 6 5.16 12.50 4.32
C SER A 6 5.72 11.57 5.40
N TYR A 7 5.60 11.96 6.67
CA TYR A 7 6.08 11.19 7.81
C TYR A 7 5.10 11.28 9.01
N PRO A 8 5.07 10.28 9.93
CA PRO A 8 4.23 10.37 11.11
C PRO A 8 4.49 11.65 11.95
N PRO A 9 3.48 12.15 12.67
CA PRO A 9 2.16 11.57 12.96
C PRO A 9 1.09 11.81 11.88
N ARG A 10 1.49 12.34 10.72
CA ARG A 10 0.55 12.59 9.61
C ARG A 10 -0.33 11.36 9.30
N PRO A 11 -1.68 11.50 9.25
CA PRO A 11 -2.60 10.41 8.96
C PRO A 11 -2.58 9.98 7.48
N CYS A 12 -1.45 9.46 7.02
CA CYS A 12 -1.17 9.12 5.64
C CYS A 12 -0.63 7.70 5.53
N GLY A 13 -1.11 6.93 4.54
CA GLY A 13 -0.62 5.57 4.29
C GLY A 13 0.85 5.54 3.89
N ILE A 14 1.32 6.57 3.15
CA ILE A 14 2.71 6.70 2.72
C ILE A 14 3.62 7.02 3.93
N ALA A 15 3.17 7.85 4.87
CA ALA A 15 3.91 8.13 6.10
C ALA A 15 4.19 6.85 6.89
N THR A 16 3.16 5.98 7.06
CA THR A 16 3.31 4.69 7.71
C THR A 16 4.20 3.73 6.89
N PHE A 17 4.08 3.75 5.57
CA PHE A 17 4.93 2.95 4.69
C PHE A 17 6.41 3.31 4.84
N VAL A 18 6.73 4.61 4.86
CA VAL A 18 8.11 5.11 5.01
C VAL A 18 8.68 4.77 6.39
N GLU A 19 7.88 4.93 7.45
CA GLU A 19 8.28 4.54 8.79
C GLU A 19 8.66 3.06 8.86
N GLU A 20 7.79 2.17 8.35
CA GLU A 20 8.06 0.73 8.29
C GLU A 20 9.28 0.41 7.40
N GLN A 21 9.39 1.03 6.22
CA GLN A 21 10.53 0.86 5.31
C GLN A 21 11.84 1.22 5.99
N LEU A 22 11.89 2.39 6.64
CA LEU A 22 13.12 2.92 7.25
C LEU A 22 13.55 2.13 8.48
N GLU A 23 12.62 1.50 9.22
CA GLU A 23 12.97 0.58 10.33
C GLU A 23 13.89 -0.56 9.85
N PHE A 24 13.69 -1.07 8.64
CA PHE A 24 14.49 -2.18 8.10
C PHE A 24 15.67 -1.71 7.25
N VAL A 25 15.52 -0.63 6.50
CA VAL A 25 16.59 -0.05 5.68
C VAL A 25 17.71 0.50 6.56
N SER A 26 17.39 1.19 7.68
CA SER A 26 18.39 1.77 8.59
C SER A 26 19.37 0.73 9.15
N LYS A 27 18.89 -0.48 9.44
CA LYS A 27 19.70 -1.60 9.93
C LYS A 27 20.80 -2.02 8.95
N ARG A 28 20.69 -1.63 7.68
CA ARG A 28 21.60 -2.01 6.58
C ARG A 28 22.47 -0.86 6.06
N LEU A 29 22.28 0.34 6.60
CA LEU A 29 23.05 1.53 6.19
C LEU A 29 24.40 1.67 6.92
N ASN A 30 24.81 0.67 7.71
CA ASN A 30 26.09 0.67 8.41
C ASN A 30 26.35 1.95 9.25
N GLY A 31 25.30 2.43 9.94
CA GLY A 31 25.36 3.62 10.80
C GLY A 31 25.32 4.96 10.08
N ARG A 32 25.10 4.97 8.77
CA ARG A 32 24.91 6.24 8.02
C ARG A 32 23.61 6.90 8.47
N PRO A 33 23.60 8.20 8.75
CA PRO A 33 22.40 8.91 9.19
C PRO A 33 21.36 8.98 8.06
N ILE A 34 20.10 8.93 8.46
CA ILE A 34 18.95 9.18 7.61
C ILE A 34 18.34 10.51 8.03
N HIS A 35 18.21 11.45 7.12
CA HIS A 35 17.47 12.69 7.30
C HIS A 35 16.17 12.58 6.51
N ILE A 36 15.05 12.95 7.15
CA ILE A 36 13.72 12.89 6.54
C ILE A 36 13.24 14.32 6.34
N ILE A 37 13.03 14.73 5.09
CA ILE A 37 12.42 16.01 4.75
C ILE A 37 10.93 15.75 4.54
N SER A 38 10.11 16.32 5.42
CA SER A 38 8.67 16.04 5.46
C SER A 38 7.82 17.30 5.35
N HIS A 39 6.52 17.09 5.23
CA HIS A 39 5.53 18.15 5.39
C HIS A 39 5.57 18.70 6.82
N THR A 40 5.03 19.89 6.99
CA THR A 40 5.06 20.67 8.25
C THR A 40 4.49 19.97 9.48
N ASP A 41 3.79 18.87 9.30
CA ASP A 41 3.19 18.03 10.35
C ASP A 41 3.97 16.73 10.66
N GLY A 42 5.16 16.54 10.08
CA GLY A 42 6.02 15.40 10.41
C GLY A 42 6.87 15.65 11.64
N GLU A 43 7.10 14.63 12.47
CA GLU A 43 7.86 14.73 13.71
C GLU A 43 8.83 13.56 13.88
N GLY A 44 9.93 13.77 14.57
CA GLY A 44 10.90 12.71 14.90
C GLY A 44 12.34 13.19 14.92
N GLU A 45 13.24 12.28 15.27
CA GLU A 45 14.68 12.53 15.20
C GLU A 45 15.14 12.61 13.73
N ASN A 46 15.93 13.63 13.39
CA ASN A 46 16.38 13.92 12.01
C ASN A 46 15.22 14.15 11.02
N VAL A 47 14.03 14.49 11.50
CA VAL A 47 12.89 14.91 10.66
C VAL A 47 12.92 16.42 10.51
N HIS A 48 12.84 16.88 9.27
CA HIS A 48 12.85 18.30 8.89
C HIS A 48 11.50 18.66 8.26
N PRO A 49 10.54 19.22 9.03
CA PRO A 49 9.17 19.48 8.57
C PRO A 49 9.05 20.79 7.78
N ILE A 50 9.63 20.85 6.59
CA ILE A 50 9.80 22.08 5.81
C ILE A 50 8.99 22.13 4.51
N ILE A 51 8.30 21.07 4.11
CA ILE A 51 7.44 21.06 2.92
C ILE A 51 6.13 21.76 3.26
N ASP A 52 5.98 23.00 2.81
CA ASP A 52 4.78 23.83 2.98
C ASP A 52 4.08 24.04 1.64
N LEU A 53 3.05 23.25 1.36
CA LEU A 53 2.31 23.28 0.09
C LEU A 53 1.38 24.50 -0.07
N SER A 54 1.26 25.36 0.93
CA SER A 54 0.60 26.67 0.77
C SER A 54 1.45 27.65 -0.05
N ARG A 55 2.72 27.33 -0.25
CA ARG A 55 3.69 28.10 -1.03
C ARG A 55 3.92 27.47 -2.39
N PHE A 56 4.03 28.27 -3.42
CA PHE A 56 4.36 27.78 -4.76
C PHE A 56 5.83 27.37 -4.90
N ASP A 57 6.71 28.01 -4.12
CA ASP A 57 8.16 27.76 -4.06
C ASP A 57 8.55 26.78 -2.92
N TRP A 58 7.63 25.92 -2.49
CA TRP A 58 7.81 24.98 -1.38
C TRP A 58 9.05 24.11 -1.51
N TYR A 59 9.55 23.90 -2.75
CA TYR A 59 10.70 23.06 -3.03
C TYR A 59 12.05 23.74 -2.75
N GLU A 60 12.13 25.07 -2.74
CA GLU A 60 13.39 25.79 -2.53
C GLU A 60 14.06 25.52 -1.17
N PRO A 61 13.33 25.53 -0.03
CA PRO A 61 13.89 25.12 1.26
C PRO A 61 14.37 23.66 1.27
N VAL A 62 13.66 22.76 0.54
CA VAL A 62 14.04 21.35 0.41
C VAL A 62 15.36 21.22 -0.32
N VAL A 63 15.52 21.87 -1.48
CA VAL A 63 16.75 21.89 -2.27
C VAL A 63 17.92 22.44 -1.46
N LYS A 64 17.70 23.55 -0.76
CA LYS A 64 18.73 24.15 0.10
C LYS A 64 19.22 23.17 1.16
N LEU A 65 18.31 22.52 1.89
CA LEU A 65 18.67 21.57 2.95
C LEU A 65 19.36 20.34 2.38
N VAL A 66 18.93 19.82 1.22
CA VAL A 66 19.59 18.70 0.56
C VAL A 66 21.05 19.04 0.20
N ARG A 67 21.30 20.25 -0.33
CA ARG A 67 22.65 20.75 -0.64
C ARG A 67 23.53 20.90 0.60
N GLU A 68 22.93 21.33 1.74
CA GLU A 68 23.63 21.43 3.05
C GLU A 68 24.00 20.04 3.61
N LEU A 69 23.10 19.03 3.45
CA LEU A 69 23.30 17.68 3.94
C LEU A 69 24.22 16.83 3.04
N ASP A 70 24.37 17.21 1.79
CA ASP A 70 25.19 16.53 0.75
C ASP A 70 25.04 14.99 0.77
N PRO A 71 23.83 14.44 0.56
CA PRO A 71 23.58 13.02 0.74
C PRO A 71 24.16 12.17 -0.37
N TYR A 72 24.64 10.96 -0.07
CA TYR A 72 25.09 10.00 -1.09
C TYR A 72 23.94 9.45 -1.95
N VAL A 73 22.69 9.57 -1.50
CA VAL A 73 21.45 9.22 -2.23
C VAL A 73 20.27 9.99 -1.67
N ILE A 74 19.36 10.37 -2.55
CA ILE A 74 18.07 10.98 -2.24
C ILE A 74 16.99 9.98 -2.64
N HIS A 75 16.14 9.54 -1.67
CA HIS A 75 14.98 8.70 -1.93
C HIS A 75 13.69 9.49 -1.76
N ILE A 76 12.88 9.59 -2.78
CA ILE A 76 11.67 10.41 -2.81
C ILE A 76 10.45 9.51 -2.98
N GLN A 77 9.51 9.59 -2.06
CA GLN A 77 8.20 8.97 -2.19
C GLN A 77 7.29 9.94 -2.94
N HIS A 78 6.75 9.52 -4.07
CA HIS A 78 5.87 10.38 -4.84
C HIS A 78 4.42 9.89 -4.84
N GLU A 79 3.52 10.83 -4.58
CA GLU A 79 2.08 10.74 -4.82
C GLU A 79 1.61 12.14 -5.21
N TYR A 80 0.73 12.25 -6.19
CA TYR A 80 0.27 13.57 -6.68
C TYR A 80 -0.24 14.46 -5.54
N GLY A 81 -1.01 13.90 -4.62
CA GLY A 81 -1.52 14.63 -3.46
C GLY A 81 -0.46 15.11 -2.45
N LEU A 82 0.73 14.49 -2.44
CA LEU A 82 1.82 14.90 -1.55
C LEU A 82 2.54 16.16 -2.01
N TYR A 83 2.44 16.52 -3.29
CA TYR A 83 3.19 17.65 -3.87
C TYR A 83 2.29 18.63 -4.63
N ARG A 84 0.97 18.46 -4.49
CA ARG A 84 -0.03 19.37 -5.06
C ARG A 84 -0.10 20.66 -4.24
N SER A 85 0.68 21.64 -4.62
CA SER A 85 0.62 22.96 -3.97
C SER A 85 -0.64 23.73 -4.37
N VAL A 86 -1.19 24.46 -3.39
CA VAL A 86 -2.32 25.37 -3.57
C VAL A 86 -1.91 26.74 -3.04
N SER A 87 -1.80 27.72 -3.91
CA SER A 87 -1.40 29.07 -3.57
C SER A 87 -2.26 30.11 -4.30
N GLU A 88 -2.03 31.39 -4.06
CA GLU A 88 -2.66 32.49 -4.82
C GLU A 88 -2.43 32.40 -6.33
N LYS A 89 -1.38 31.67 -6.78
CA LYS A 89 -1.09 31.43 -8.19
C LYS A 89 -1.91 30.30 -8.81
N GLY A 90 -2.73 29.60 -8.01
CA GLY A 90 -3.56 28.48 -8.43
C GLY A 90 -3.17 27.13 -7.83
N VAL A 91 -3.58 26.06 -8.49
CA VAL A 91 -3.34 24.67 -8.07
C VAL A 91 -2.34 24.01 -9.02
N ASP A 92 -1.28 23.43 -8.47
CA ASP A 92 -0.30 22.63 -9.22
C ASP A 92 -0.81 21.17 -9.36
N GLU A 93 -1.64 20.92 -10.36
CA GLU A 93 -2.27 19.59 -10.55
C GLU A 93 -1.29 18.51 -10.99
N TYR A 94 -0.25 18.88 -11.71
CA TYR A 94 0.73 17.93 -12.28
C TYR A 94 2.11 18.02 -11.62
N ASN A 95 2.16 18.57 -10.39
CA ASN A 95 3.37 18.63 -9.59
C ASN A 95 4.55 19.31 -10.30
N GLU A 96 4.33 20.44 -10.96
CA GLU A 96 5.40 21.21 -11.60
C GLU A 96 6.49 21.65 -10.61
N GLY A 97 6.08 22.00 -9.36
CA GLY A 97 7.02 22.29 -8.29
C GLY A 97 7.92 21.11 -7.95
N PHE A 98 7.39 19.89 -8.01
CA PHE A 98 8.15 18.66 -7.83
C PHE A 98 9.18 18.47 -8.96
N LEU A 99 8.78 18.69 -10.21
CA LEU A 99 9.69 18.59 -11.34
C LEU A 99 10.82 19.64 -11.28
N LYS A 100 10.54 20.86 -10.80
CA LYS A 100 11.55 21.89 -10.54
C LYS A 100 12.51 21.48 -9.44
N MET A 101 12.02 20.87 -8.35
CA MET A 101 12.87 20.29 -7.31
C MET A 101 13.86 19.28 -7.88
N LEU A 102 13.39 18.39 -8.75
CA LEU A 102 14.26 17.40 -9.41
C LEU A 102 15.32 18.06 -10.31
N ASP A 103 14.97 19.12 -11.03
CA ASP A 103 15.92 19.89 -11.84
C ASP A 103 17.01 20.54 -10.99
N GLU A 104 16.61 21.17 -9.89
CA GLU A 104 17.53 21.83 -8.94
C GLU A 104 18.47 20.85 -8.22
N LEU A 105 18.03 19.60 -8.07
CA LEU A 105 18.81 18.51 -7.48
C LEU A 105 19.59 17.70 -8.52
N HIS A 106 19.66 18.17 -9.76
CA HIS A 106 20.46 17.52 -10.79
C HIS A 106 21.92 17.32 -10.33
N GLY A 107 22.45 16.13 -10.59
CA GLY A 107 23.79 15.73 -10.13
C GLY A 107 23.82 14.89 -8.85
N TYR A 108 22.74 14.84 -8.11
CA TYR A 108 22.59 13.88 -7.01
C TYR A 108 22.02 12.53 -7.49
N PRO A 109 22.38 11.41 -6.82
CA PRO A 109 21.70 10.13 -7.04
C PRO A 109 20.27 10.20 -6.53
N ILE A 110 19.30 10.30 -7.45
CA ILE A 110 17.87 10.43 -7.10
C ILE A 110 17.15 9.13 -7.40
N VAL A 111 16.52 8.56 -6.39
CA VAL A 111 15.61 7.41 -6.47
C VAL A 111 14.20 7.90 -6.18
N VAL A 112 13.27 7.76 -7.14
CA VAL A 112 11.86 8.11 -6.93
C VAL A 112 11.00 6.86 -6.90
N GLU A 113 10.09 6.80 -5.95
CA GLU A 113 9.16 5.70 -5.75
C GLU A 113 7.72 6.23 -5.83
N PRO A 114 7.08 6.22 -7.03
CA PRO A 114 5.70 6.64 -7.18
C PRO A 114 4.73 5.58 -6.64
N HIS A 115 3.79 6.02 -5.79
CA HIS A 115 2.76 5.16 -5.23
C HIS A 115 1.56 4.96 -6.15
N THR A 116 1.31 5.92 -7.04
CA THR A 116 0.26 5.82 -8.06
C THR A 116 0.87 5.89 -9.45
N VAL A 117 0.82 4.78 -10.17
CA VAL A 117 1.08 4.70 -11.61
C VAL A 117 -0.05 3.87 -12.21
N HIS A 118 -0.95 4.54 -12.93
CA HIS A 118 -2.09 3.88 -13.54
C HIS A 118 -1.66 3.06 -14.77
N GLY A 119 -2.27 1.90 -14.97
CA GLY A 119 -1.98 1.05 -16.13
C GLY A 119 -2.44 1.64 -17.45
N ARG A 120 -3.27 2.67 -17.41
CA ARG A 120 -3.62 3.50 -18.55
C ARG A 120 -3.43 4.96 -18.14
N LEU A 121 -2.32 5.54 -18.57
CA LEU A 121 -1.99 6.92 -18.27
C LEU A 121 -2.88 7.88 -19.07
N ARG A 122 -3.31 8.95 -18.42
CA ARG A 122 -3.85 10.13 -19.09
C ARG A 122 -2.69 10.94 -19.67
N GLU A 123 -2.96 11.80 -20.64
CA GLU A 123 -1.93 12.61 -21.30
C GLU A 123 -1.04 13.41 -20.32
N GLY A 124 -1.66 14.04 -19.31
CA GLY A 124 -0.93 14.79 -18.28
C GLY A 124 -0.07 13.88 -17.38
N GLU A 125 -0.56 12.71 -17.00
CA GLU A 125 0.18 11.71 -16.22
C GLU A 125 1.37 11.14 -17.02
N GLU A 126 1.15 10.86 -18.30
CA GLU A 126 2.22 10.38 -19.18
C GLU A 126 3.32 11.42 -19.34
N ARG A 127 2.95 12.67 -19.61
CA ARG A 127 3.90 13.78 -19.72
C ARG A 127 4.68 13.95 -18.42
N PHE A 128 4.02 13.99 -17.29
CA PHE A 128 4.65 14.06 -15.97
C PHE A 128 5.63 12.91 -15.75
N LEU A 129 5.19 11.66 -15.99
CA LEU A 129 6.03 10.48 -15.77
C LEU A 129 7.28 10.47 -16.66
N LYS A 130 7.18 10.83 -17.95
CA LYS A 130 8.33 10.98 -18.85
C LYS A 130 9.29 12.05 -18.36
N GLN A 131 8.79 13.22 -17.95
CA GLN A 131 9.62 14.29 -17.41
C GLN A 131 10.29 13.89 -16.10
N MET A 132 9.59 13.25 -15.19
CA MET A 132 10.16 12.73 -13.94
C MET A 132 11.28 11.72 -14.24
N LEU A 133 11.02 10.72 -15.09
CA LEU A 133 12.01 9.71 -15.47
C LEU A 133 13.26 10.28 -16.14
N SER A 134 13.14 11.39 -16.90
CA SER A 134 14.31 12.04 -17.50
C SER A 134 15.24 12.69 -16.47
N LYS A 135 14.72 13.02 -15.26
CA LYS A 135 15.42 13.78 -14.21
C LYS A 135 15.94 12.91 -13.05
N VAL A 136 15.51 11.66 -12.96
CA VAL A 136 15.89 10.76 -11.86
C VAL A 136 16.90 9.72 -12.29
N THR A 137 17.69 9.19 -11.35
CA THR A 137 18.63 8.10 -11.63
C THR A 137 17.89 6.77 -11.70
N VAL A 138 16.98 6.51 -10.74
CA VAL A 138 16.19 5.28 -10.67
C VAL A 138 14.74 5.61 -10.31
N CYS A 139 13.80 4.88 -10.91
CA CYS A 139 12.40 4.87 -10.53
C CYS A 139 12.01 3.47 -10.03
N ILE A 140 11.36 3.38 -8.88
CA ILE A 140 10.91 2.12 -8.29
C ILE A 140 9.39 1.99 -8.46
N LEU A 141 8.96 0.99 -9.21
CA LEU A 141 7.54 0.60 -9.28
C LEU A 141 7.22 -0.55 -8.31
N LYS A 142 5.94 -0.73 -8.00
CA LYS A 142 5.51 -1.70 -6.99
C LYS A 142 5.23 -3.11 -7.52
N CYS A 143 5.05 -3.27 -8.83
CA CYS A 143 4.90 -4.58 -9.45
C CYS A 143 5.40 -4.59 -10.90
N ALA A 144 5.80 -5.78 -11.36
CA ALA A 144 6.29 -5.99 -12.72
C ALA A 144 5.21 -5.63 -13.76
N TYR A 145 3.94 -5.86 -13.46
CA TYR A 145 2.83 -5.52 -14.35
C TYR A 145 2.76 -4.02 -14.67
N GLN A 146 3.02 -3.13 -13.70
CA GLN A 146 3.08 -1.69 -13.97
C GLN A 146 4.19 -1.35 -14.96
N LYS A 147 5.40 -1.92 -14.78
CA LYS A 147 6.51 -1.73 -15.70
C LYS A 147 6.18 -2.27 -17.10
N TRP A 148 5.64 -3.48 -17.20
CA TRP A 148 5.21 -4.08 -18.45
C TRP A 148 4.17 -3.23 -19.19
N ARG A 149 3.21 -2.63 -18.47
CA ARG A 149 2.20 -1.74 -19.06
C ARG A 149 2.82 -0.50 -19.68
N LEU A 150 3.83 0.09 -19.03
CA LEU A 150 4.57 1.22 -19.57
C LEU A 150 5.39 0.81 -20.80
N GLU A 151 6.06 -0.34 -20.75
CA GLU A 151 6.81 -0.91 -21.89
C GLU A 151 5.89 -1.14 -23.10
N TRP A 152 4.69 -1.64 -22.86
CA TRP A 152 3.69 -1.81 -23.90
C TRP A 152 3.15 -0.48 -24.44
N GLN A 153 2.86 0.48 -23.58
CA GLN A 153 2.34 1.79 -23.98
C GLN A 153 3.36 2.59 -24.80
N TRP A 154 4.63 2.49 -24.45
CA TRP A 154 5.73 3.25 -25.08
C TRP A 154 6.57 2.42 -26.06
N ARG A 155 6.03 1.28 -26.51
CA ARG A 155 6.77 0.37 -27.41
C ARG A 155 7.20 0.97 -28.75
N ASP A 156 6.55 2.05 -29.19
CA ASP A 156 6.84 2.75 -30.44
C ASP A 156 7.54 4.10 -30.23
N ASP A 157 7.93 4.43 -29.00
CA ASP A 157 8.61 5.65 -28.58
C ASP A 157 10.04 5.32 -28.11
N ASP A 158 11.03 5.57 -28.95
CA ASP A 158 12.42 5.20 -28.67
C ASP A 158 13.04 6.04 -27.54
N GLU A 159 12.60 7.28 -27.32
CA GLU A 159 13.03 8.09 -26.19
C GLU A 159 12.47 7.52 -24.88
N ALA A 160 11.19 7.26 -24.84
CA ALA A 160 10.55 6.66 -23.68
C ALA A 160 11.12 5.28 -23.33
N LYS A 161 11.47 4.44 -24.33
CA LYS A 161 12.16 3.15 -24.11
C LYS A 161 13.49 3.30 -23.36
N ARG A 162 14.24 4.37 -23.61
CA ARG A 162 15.48 4.64 -22.86
C ARG A 162 15.17 4.96 -21.39
N LEU A 163 14.10 5.73 -21.14
CA LEU A 163 13.67 6.06 -19.78
C LEU A 163 13.23 4.83 -18.99
N LEU A 164 12.61 3.85 -19.66
CA LEU A 164 12.18 2.60 -19.02
C LEU A 164 13.34 1.78 -18.41
N ARG A 165 14.56 1.95 -18.91
CA ARG A 165 15.76 1.30 -18.35
C ARG A 165 16.10 1.77 -16.94
N ARG A 166 15.58 2.93 -16.52
CA ARG A 166 15.73 3.48 -15.17
C ARG A 166 14.73 2.90 -14.18
N ILE A 167 13.77 2.08 -14.65
CA ILE A 167 12.71 1.53 -13.83
C ILE A 167 13.09 0.15 -13.32
N THR A 168 13.03 -0.02 -12.01
CA THR A 168 13.09 -1.32 -11.32
C THR A 168 11.83 -1.57 -10.52
N VAL A 169 11.69 -2.77 -9.94
CA VAL A 169 10.51 -3.17 -9.18
C VAL A 169 10.90 -3.60 -7.77
N VAL A 170 10.28 -2.97 -6.78
CA VAL A 170 10.29 -3.43 -5.39
C VAL A 170 8.85 -3.46 -4.90
N GLN A 171 8.34 -4.64 -4.60
CA GLN A 171 6.98 -4.84 -4.12
C GLN A 171 6.74 -4.09 -2.80
N HIS A 172 5.48 -3.86 -2.46
CA HIS A 172 5.13 -3.29 -1.17
C HIS A 172 5.58 -4.23 -0.05
N GLY A 173 6.46 -3.76 0.83
CA GLY A 173 6.98 -4.53 1.94
C GLY A 173 5.88 -4.92 2.94
N ALA A 174 6.06 -6.08 3.57
CA ALA A 174 5.17 -6.57 4.61
C ALA A 174 6.00 -6.99 5.84
N ARG A 175 5.42 -6.84 7.04
CA ARG A 175 6.12 -7.12 8.30
C ARG A 175 6.18 -8.62 8.60
N PRO A 176 7.37 -9.23 8.70
CA PRO A 176 7.48 -10.66 8.99
C PRO A 176 7.28 -10.99 10.50
N ASP A 177 7.38 -9.97 11.36
CA ASP A 177 7.31 -10.08 12.83
C ASP A 177 5.86 -10.00 13.37
N ARG A 178 4.85 -10.13 12.52
CA ARG A 178 3.42 -10.08 12.89
C ARG A 178 2.72 -11.43 12.80
N ARG A 179 3.46 -12.50 13.08
CA ARG A 179 2.90 -13.86 13.09
C ARG A 179 2.63 -14.27 14.53
N TRP A 180 1.42 -14.73 14.78
CA TRP A 180 0.97 -15.18 16.09
C TRP A 180 0.38 -16.58 16.00
N GLY A 181 0.59 -17.37 17.04
CA GLY A 181 -0.03 -18.67 17.17
C GLY A 181 -1.54 -18.57 17.52
N ASN A 182 -2.27 -19.66 17.32
CA ASN A 182 -3.71 -19.68 17.57
C ASN A 182 -4.07 -19.25 19.01
N GLY A 183 -3.24 -19.61 20.01
CA GLY A 183 -3.47 -19.20 21.40
C GLY A 183 -3.39 -17.69 21.61
N GLU A 184 -2.43 -17.01 20.94
CA GLU A 184 -2.30 -15.55 21.00
C GLU A 184 -3.47 -14.88 20.28
N VAL A 185 -3.90 -15.44 19.14
CA VAL A 185 -5.06 -14.92 18.39
C VAL A 185 -6.35 -15.01 19.21
N GLU A 186 -6.54 -16.09 19.96
CA GLU A 186 -7.69 -16.20 20.89
C GLU A 186 -7.61 -15.19 22.05
N GLN A 187 -6.40 -14.89 22.56
CA GLN A 187 -6.20 -13.80 23.51
C GLN A 187 -6.57 -12.43 22.94
N PHE A 188 -6.28 -12.18 21.66
CA PHE A 188 -6.65 -10.89 21.03
C PHE A 188 -8.16 -10.68 21.02
N LYS A 189 -8.97 -11.74 20.90
CA LYS A 189 -10.42 -11.62 21.02
C LYS A 189 -10.85 -11.10 22.41
N GLU A 190 -10.14 -11.50 23.47
CA GLU A 190 -10.37 -10.97 24.83
C GLU A 190 -9.85 -9.54 24.98
N GLU A 191 -8.61 -9.28 24.58
CA GLU A 191 -7.98 -7.96 24.68
C GLU A 191 -8.75 -6.88 23.92
N LEU A 192 -9.38 -7.24 22.80
CA LEU A 192 -10.20 -6.36 21.99
C LEU A 192 -11.65 -6.24 22.50
N GLY A 193 -12.00 -6.96 23.57
CA GLY A 193 -13.39 -6.97 24.10
C GLY A 193 -14.39 -7.70 23.20
N LEU A 194 -13.94 -8.74 22.48
CA LEU A 194 -14.70 -9.49 21.48
C LEU A 194 -14.93 -10.97 21.86
N PRO A 195 -15.33 -11.29 23.12
CA PRO A 195 -15.48 -12.68 23.56
C PRO A 195 -16.53 -13.47 22.76
N GLN A 196 -17.49 -12.77 22.14
CA GLN A 196 -18.54 -13.35 21.30
C GLN A 196 -18.01 -13.98 20.00
N LEU A 197 -16.74 -13.74 19.62
CA LEU A 197 -16.08 -14.37 18.48
C LEU A 197 -15.35 -15.68 18.82
N LYS A 198 -15.28 -16.04 20.12
CA LYS A 198 -14.65 -17.30 20.53
C LYS A 198 -15.41 -18.51 19.98
N GLY A 199 -14.67 -19.47 19.44
CA GLY A 199 -15.22 -20.68 18.86
C GLY A 199 -16.04 -20.50 17.59
N LYS A 200 -16.04 -19.31 16.99
CA LYS A 200 -16.70 -19.02 15.72
C LYS A 200 -15.69 -18.77 14.62
N HIS A 201 -16.06 -19.09 13.40
CA HIS A 201 -15.35 -18.67 12.23
C HIS A 201 -15.66 -17.20 11.90
N VAL A 202 -14.64 -16.48 11.45
CA VAL A 202 -14.70 -15.03 11.27
C VAL A 202 -14.28 -14.64 9.85
N VAL A 203 -15.19 -14.05 9.09
CA VAL A 203 -14.88 -13.38 7.83
C VAL A 203 -14.71 -11.90 8.09
N GLY A 204 -13.54 -11.34 7.78
CA GLY A 204 -13.24 -9.93 8.07
C GLY A 204 -13.41 -9.01 6.87
N ILE A 205 -14.07 -7.86 7.07
CA ILE A 205 -13.85 -6.66 6.26
C ILE A 205 -13.26 -5.61 7.19
N VAL A 206 -12.00 -5.21 6.93
CA VAL A 206 -11.21 -4.46 7.90
C VAL A 206 -10.49 -3.29 7.23
N GLY A 207 -10.68 -2.09 7.76
CA GLY A 207 -10.02 -0.89 7.25
C GLY A 207 -10.88 0.36 7.28
N TRP A 208 -10.49 1.38 6.49
CA TRP A 208 -11.25 2.61 6.40
C TRP A 208 -12.60 2.40 5.71
N ILE A 209 -13.66 2.97 6.29
CA ILE A 209 -15.01 2.94 5.71
C ILE A 209 -15.14 4.12 4.75
N GLN A 210 -14.92 3.84 3.46
CA GLN A 210 -14.97 4.85 2.38
C GLN A 210 -15.42 4.20 1.06
N PRO A 211 -15.97 4.98 0.10
CA PRO A 211 -16.65 4.44 -1.08
C PRO A 211 -15.83 3.47 -1.94
N ASN A 212 -14.54 3.76 -2.14
CA ASN A 212 -13.66 2.91 -2.94
C ASN A 212 -13.39 1.53 -2.31
N LYS A 213 -13.75 1.31 -1.04
CA LYS A 213 -13.62 0.02 -0.35
C LYS A 213 -14.87 -0.87 -0.48
N ARG A 214 -15.97 -0.36 -1.06
CA ARG A 214 -17.17 -1.10 -1.42
C ARG A 214 -17.74 -1.99 -0.29
N TRP A 215 -17.84 -1.42 0.92
CA TRP A 215 -18.42 -2.14 2.06
C TRP A 215 -19.85 -2.64 1.76
N GLU A 216 -20.62 -1.85 1.01
CA GLU A 216 -21.99 -2.18 0.60
C GLU A 216 -22.08 -3.52 -0.15
N LEU A 217 -21.13 -3.87 -1.00
CA LEU A 217 -21.13 -5.14 -1.71
C LEU A 217 -21.14 -6.34 -0.74
N VAL A 218 -20.34 -6.27 0.31
CA VAL A 218 -20.25 -7.31 1.32
C VAL A 218 -21.54 -7.38 2.13
N LEU A 219 -22.01 -6.22 2.61
CA LEU A 219 -23.18 -6.14 3.52
C LEU A 219 -24.48 -6.56 2.83
N GLU A 220 -24.68 -6.16 1.58
CA GLU A 220 -25.85 -6.54 0.79
C GLU A 220 -25.90 -8.03 0.43
N THR A 221 -24.75 -8.69 0.36
CA THR A 221 -24.68 -10.11 -0.02
C THR A 221 -24.55 -11.05 1.18
N TRP A 222 -24.26 -10.53 2.35
CA TRP A 222 -23.86 -11.37 3.49
C TRP A 222 -24.97 -12.29 3.98
N ARG A 223 -26.23 -11.89 4.00
CA ARG A 223 -27.34 -12.77 4.43
C ARG A 223 -27.41 -14.06 3.61
N ASP A 224 -27.32 -13.93 2.28
CA ASP A 224 -27.36 -15.07 1.36
C ASP A 224 -26.11 -15.95 1.51
N ILE A 225 -24.93 -15.31 1.62
CA ILE A 225 -23.66 -15.99 1.84
C ILE A 225 -23.68 -16.76 3.15
N HIS A 226 -24.11 -16.12 4.24
CA HIS A 226 -24.15 -16.73 5.57
C HIS A 226 -25.11 -17.93 5.60
N ALA A 227 -26.30 -17.82 5.03
CA ALA A 227 -27.25 -18.90 4.95
C ALA A 227 -26.69 -20.11 4.20
N GLU A 228 -26.04 -19.89 3.06
CA GLU A 228 -25.43 -20.95 2.25
C GLU A 228 -24.24 -21.63 2.94
N ILE A 229 -23.37 -20.84 3.59
CA ILE A 229 -22.24 -21.37 4.34
C ILE A 229 -22.74 -22.23 5.51
N THR A 230 -23.69 -21.73 6.30
CA THR A 230 -24.27 -22.45 7.44
C THR A 230 -24.95 -23.74 6.98
N TYR A 231 -25.68 -23.72 5.87
CA TYR A 231 -26.30 -24.91 5.30
C TYR A 231 -25.26 -25.97 4.91
N ARG A 232 -24.13 -25.57 4.32
CA ARG A 232 -23.09 -26.48 3.85
C ARG A 232 -22.18 -27.04 4.93
N THR A 233 -21.87 -26.22 5.95
CA THR A 233 -20.85 -26.58 6.94
C THR A 233 -21.45 -26.98 8.29
N GLY A 234 -22.64 -26.48 8.62
CA GLY A 234 -23.21 -26.61 9.97
C GLY A 234 -22.48 -25.76 11.02
N GLU A 235 -21.51 -24.94 10.62
CA GLU A 235 -20.64 -24.14 11.49
C GLU A 235 -21.17 -22.73 11.68
N GLN A 236 -20.74 -22.08 12.78
CA GLN A 236 -21.09 -20.69 13.05
C GLN A 236 -20.08 -19.74 12.44
N TRP A 237 -20.53 -18.96 11.48
CA TRP A 237 -19.75 -17.94 10.81
C TRP A 237 -20.27 -16.54 11.16
N LEU A 238 -19.36 -15.58 11.35
CA LEU A 238 -19.69 -14.18 11.56
C LEU A 238 -18.94 -13.28 10.58
N LEU A 239 -19.63 -12.26 10.10
CA LEU A 239 -18.98 -11.14 9.42
C LEU A 239 -18.45 -10.15 10.46
N PHE A 240 -17.16 -9.96 10.49
CA PHE A 240 -16.50 -8.99 11.35
C PHE A 240 -16.20 -7.72 10.56
N CYS A 241 -16.96 -6.68 10.86
CA CYS A 241 -16.87 -5.37 10.24
C CYS A 241 -16.06 -4.45 11.14
N ALA A 242 -14.77 -4.23 10.81
CA ALA A 242 -13.90 -3.46 11.68
C ALA A 242 -13.29 -2.25 10.96
N GLY A 243 -13.57 -1.05 11.47
CA GLY A 243 -13.05 0.18 10.84
C GLY A 243 -13.67 1.46 11.38
N ASP A 244 -13.24 2.57 10.78
CA ASP A 244 -13.77 3.91 11.05
C ASP A 244 -13.74 4.76 9.77
N MET A 245 -14.37 5.93 9.84
CA MET A 245 -14.30 6.95 8.80
C MET A 245 -12.91 7.59 8.77
N ARG A 246 -12.37 7.81 7.56
CA ARG A 246 -11.11 8.54 7.38
C ARG A 246 -11.35 10.03 7.17
N ASP A 247 -12.18 10.34 6.19
CA ASP A 247 -12.40 11.70 5.70
C ASP A 247 -13.84 12.15 6.00
N PRO A 248 -14.04 13.35 6.59
CA PRO A 248 -15.37 13.87 6.89
C PRO A 248 -16.29 14.00 5.66
N GLU A 249 -15.75 14.16 4.48
CA GLU A 249 -16.51 14.19 3.22
C GLU A 249 -17.29 12.90 2.96
N HIS A 250 -16.86 11.80 3.56
CA HIS A 250 -17.51 10.49 3.43
C HIS A 250 -18.53 10.19 4.55
N LEU A 251 -18.91 11.18 5.37
CA LEU A 251 -19.81 10.97 6.51
C LEU A 251 -21.13 10.29 6.13
N SER A 252 -21.77 10.69 5.06
CA SER A 252 -23.04 10.10 4.62
C SER A 252 -22.89 8.64 4.20
N TYR A 253 -21.79 8.29 3.53
CA TYR A 253 -21.47 6.92 3.19
C TYR A 253 -21.19 6.08 4.45
N TYR A 254 -20.39 6.59 5.35
CA TYR A 254 -20.07 5.96 6.63
C TYR A 254 -21.34 5.64 7.44
N GLN A 255 -22.24 6.61 7.61
CA GLN A 255 -23.49 6.44 8.35
C GLN A 255 -24.36 5.34 7.75
N ARG A 256 -24.50 5.31 6.42
CA ARG A 256 -25.24 4.27 5.70
C ARG A 256 -24.63 2.89 5.91
N VAL A 257 -23.29 2.77 5.77
CA VAL A 257 -22.58 1.50 5.99
C VAL A 257 -22.77 1.00 7.42
N VAL A 258 -22.62 1.87 8.43
CA VAL A 258 -22.81 1.50 9.84
C VAL A 258 -24.24 1.04 10.10
N GLU A 259 -25.25 1.68 9.50
CA GLU A 259 -26.64 1.22 9.64
C GLU A 259 -26.85 -0.17 9.04
N MET A 260 -26.32 -0.43 7.85
CA MET A 260 -26.38 -1.77 7.24
C MET A 260 -25.69 -2.83 8.13
N ILE A 261 -24.56 -2.49 8.75
CA ILE A 261 -23.88 -3.40 9.68
C ILE A 261 -24.78 -3.69 10.90
N ARG A 262 -25.39 -2.66 11.48
CA ARG A 262 -26.31 -2.82 12.63
C ARG A 262 -27.51 -3.70 12.32
N GLU A 263 -28.01 -3.68 11.10
CA GLU A 263 -29.07 -4.60 10.67
C GLU A 263 -28.60 -6.06 10.73
N LEU A 264 -27.40 -6.34 10.23
CA LEU A 264 -26.81 -7.68 10.30
C LEU A 264 -26.42 -8.10 11.71
N GLU A 265 -26.09 -7.14 12.60
CA GLU A 265 -25.88 -7.39 14.02
C GLU A 265 -27.20 -7.80 14.73
N ARG A 266 -28.31 -7.14 14.39
CA ARG A 266 -29.63 -7.54 14.91
C ARG A 266 -30.04 -8.97 14.50
N ASP A 267 -29.60 -9.38 13.31
CA ASP A 267 -29.79 -10.76 12.83
C ASP A 267 -28.79 -11.76 13.48
N GLY A 268 -27.83 -11.28 14.26
CA GLY A 268 -26.82 -12.11 14.93
C GLY A 268 -25.75 -12.69 14.01
N ILE A 269 -25.60 -12.17 12.78
CA ILE A 269 -24.69 -12.71 11.75
C ILE A 269 -23.52 -11.79 11.42
N ALA A 270 -23.42 -10.63 12.06
CA ALA A 270 -22.29 -9.70 11.94
C ALA A 270 -21.92 -9.11 13.30
N LEU A 271 -20.77 -8.48 13.35
CA LEU A 271 -20.26 -7.72 14.50
C LEU A 271 -19.50 -6.50 14.02
N TYR A 272 -19.84 -5.32 14.56
CA TYR A 272 -19.12 -4.09 14.31
C TYR A 272 -18.07 -3.79 15.38
N TYR A 273 -16.88 -3.46 14.95
CA TYR A 273 -15.81 -2.99 15.83
C TYR A 273 -15.24 -1.67 15.30
N LYS A 274 -15.55 -0.59 16.00
CA LYS A 274 -15.01 0.73 15.66
C LYS A 274 -13.58 0.87 16.15
N PHE A 275 -12.64 1.11 15.24
CA PHE A 275 -11.24 1.40 15.58
C PHE A 275 -10.58 2.21 14.46
N THR A 276 -9.55 2.96 14.80
CA THR A 276 -8.71 3.64 13.81
C THR A 276 -7.74 2.64 13.17
N PRO A 277 -7.79 2.39 11.86
CA PRO A 277 -6.95 1.39 11.17
C PRO A 277 -5.48 1.79 11.10
N ARG A 278 -4.75 1.73 12.22
CA ARG A 278 -3.33 2.07 12.36
C ARG A 278 -2.63 1.20 13.40
N GLY A 279 -1.30 1.13 13.28
CA GLY A 279 -0.44 0.51 14.29
C GLY A 279 -0.74 -0.97 14.54
N LEU A 280 -0.35 -1.44 15.72
CA LEU A 280 -0.43 -2.86 16.09
C LEU A 280 -1.86 -3.38 16.18
N ILE A 281 -2.81 -2.55 16.63
CA ILE A 281 -4.22 -2.94 16.73
C ILE A 281 -4.79 -3.36 15.37
N TYR A 282 -4.34 -2.75 14.27
CA TYR A 282 -4.78 -3.11 12.93
C TYR A 282 -4.42 -4.57 12.59
N TYR A 283 -3.21 -5.00 12.95
CA TYR A 283 -2.79 -6.39 12.79
C TYR A 283 -3.58 -7.34 13.69
N LYS A 284 -3.80 -7.00 14.98
CA LYS A 284 -4.58 -7.82 15.92
C LYS A 284 -6.00 -8.03 15.44
N VAL A 285 -6.66 -6.96 14.95
CA VAL A 285 -8.01 -7.00 14.41
C VAL A 285 -8.11 -7.88 13.16
N MET A 286 -7.10 -7.87 12.28
CA MET A 286 -7.07 -8.78 11.13
C MET A 286 -6.71 -10.22 11.53
N ALA A 287 -5.85 -10.40 12.53
CA ALA A 287 -5.39 -11.72 12.96
C ALA A 287 -6.52 -12.63 13.43
N ILE A 288 -7.58 -12.07 14.02
CA ILE A 288 -8.75 -12.83 14.49
C ILE A 288 -9.67 -13.34 13.38
N CYS A 289 -9.45 -12.93 12.11
CA CYS A 289 -10.23 -13.39 10.97
C CYS A 289 -9.66 -14.71 10.41
N ASP A 290 -10.51 -15.61 9.93
CA ASP A 290 -10.09 -16.79 9.15
C ASP A 290 -9.60 -16.37 7.77
N PHE A 291 -10.29 -15.43 7.15
CA PHE A 291 -9.88 -14.77 5.91
C PHE A 291 -10.46 -13.35 5.80
N VAL A 292 -9.90 -12.54 4.89
CA VAL A 292 -10.23 -11.12 4.77
C VAL A 292 -10.82 -10.81 3.40
N LEU A 293 -11.85 -9.96 3.39
CA LEU A 293 -12.46 -9.41 2.19
C LEU A 293 -11.87 -8.05 1.85
N LEU A 294 -11.41 -7.90 0.61
CA LEU A 294 -10.80 -6.68 0.08
C LEU A 294 -11.50 -6.29 -1.24
N PRO A 295 -12.79 -5.90 -1.21
CA PRO A 295 -13.60 -5.66 -2.41
C PRO A 295 -13.35 -4.28 -3.02
N THR A 296 -12.17 -3.71 -2.82
CA THR A 296 -11.80 -2.35 -3.21
C THR A 296 -11.85 -2.15 -4.72
N VAL A 297 -12.04 -0.90 -5.13
CA VAL A 297 -11.91 -0.43 -6.52
C VAL A 297 -10.96 0.76 -6.53
N ASP A 298 -10.37 1.03 -7.69
CA ASP A 298 -9.49 2.20 -7.89
C ASP A 298 -8.33 2.27 -6.88
N GLU A 299 -7.61 1.16 -6.74
CA GLU A 299 -6.46 1.05 -5.84
C GLU A 299 -5.27 0.43 -6.57
N THR A 300 -4.20 1.20 -6.73
CA THR A 300 -2.96 0.74 -7.38
C THR A 300 -2.09 -0.09 -6.44
N GLN A 301 -2.11 0.23 -5.14
CA GLN A 301 -1.39 -0.47 -4.07
C GLN A 301 -2.22 -0.49 -2.79
N SER A 302 -2.02 -1.51 -1.96
CA SER A 302 -2.81 -1.65 -0.74
C SER A 302 -1.95 -1.96 0.50
N GLY A 303 -1.83 -0.98 1.38
CA GLY A 303 -1.27 -1.21 2.72
C GLY A 303 -2.08 -2.21 3.55
N THR A 304 -3.37 -2.38 3.26
CA THR A 304 -4.22 -3.43 3.86
C THR A 304 -3.79 -4.81 3.39
N LEU A 305 -3.51 -4.97 2.09
CA LEU A 305 -3.03 -6.24 1.54
C LEU A 305 -1.65 -6.62 2.12
N ALA A 306 -0.74 -5.66 2.28
CA ALA A 306 0.54 -5.92 2.93
C ALA A 306 0.38 -6.48 4.36
N ARG A 307 -0.60 -6.01 5.12
CA ARG A 307 -0.93 -6.54 6.46
C ARG A 307 -1.54 -7.93 6.40
N ILE A 308 -2.42 -8.18 5.44
CA ILE A 308 -3.01 -9.49 5.18
C ILE A 308 -1.89 -10.51 4.87
N ILE A 309 -0.93 -10.15 4.02
CA ILE A 309 0.24 -10.96 3.68
C ILE A 309 1.10 -11.21 4.92
N ALA A 310 1.38 -10.19 5.71
CA ALA A 310 2.15 -10.30 6.95
C ALA A 310 1.57 -11.32 7.93
N LEU A 311 0.24 -11.46 7.96
CA LEU A 311 -0.50 -12.38 8.81
C LEU A 311 -0.76 -13.75 8.16
N ASN A 312 -0.33 -13.96 6.93
CA ASN A 312 -0.62 -15.17 6.13
C ASN A 312 -2.13 -15.48 6.01
N LYS A 313 -2.98 -14.45 6.02
CA LYS A 313 -4.43 -14.63 5.94
C LYS A 313 -4.89 -14.75 4.49
N PRO A 314 -5.58 -15.83 4.11
CA PRO A 314 -6.25 -15.89 2.81
C PRO A 314 -7.15 -14.70 2.61
N TYR A 315 -7.33 -14.26 1.37
CA TYR A 315 -8.16 -13.10 1.09
C TYR A 315 -8.90 -13.21 -0.23
N ILE A 316 -9.90 -12.34 -0.38
CA ILE A 316 -10.68 -12.21 -1.63
C ILE A 316 -10.60 -10.75 -2.08
N THR A 317 -10.17 -10.51 -3.30
CA THR A 317 -10.02 -9.16 -3.85
C THR A 317 -10.66 -9.00 -5.22
N THR A 318 -10.92 -7.75 -5.59
CA THR A 318 -11.46 -7.39 -6.92
C THR A 318 -10.38 -7.55 -8.00
N ALA A 319 -10.79 -7.98 -9.20
CA ALA A 319 -9.96 -7.98 -10.41
C ALA A 319 -10.77 -7.39 -11.61
N PRO A 320 -10.09 -6.77 -12.58
CA PRO A 320 -8.67 -6.47 -12.57
C PRO A 320 -8.36 -5.15 -11.83
N LEU A 321 -7.47 -5.21 -10.85
CA LEU A 321 -6.85 -4.04 -10.23
C LEU A 321 -5.35 -4.26 -10.22
N GLU A 322 -4.58 -3.34 -10.72
CA GLU A 322 -3.18 -3.55 -11.11
C GLU A 322 -2.31 -4.18 -10.01
N GLY A 323 -2.03 -3.44 -8.97
CA GLY A 323 -1.16 -3.94 -7.89
C GLY A 323 -1.78 -5.10 -7.11
N LEU A 324 -3.08 -5.05 -6.83
CA LEU A 324 -3.76 -6.12 -6.11
C LEU A 324 -3.82 -7.40 -6.93
N THR A 325 -4.16 -7.31 -8.21
CA THR A 325 -4.19 -8.47 -9.11
C THR A 325 -2.80 -9.07 -9.27
N ALA A 326 -1.77 -8.23 -9.51
CA ALA A 326 -0.39 -8.68 -9.65
C ALA A 326 0.09 -9.40 -8.39
N GLN A 327 -0.07 -8.81 -7.21
CA GLN A 327 0.33 -9.44 -5.95
C GLN A 327 -0.46 -10.72 -5.65
N THR A 328 -1.74 -10.79 -6.06
CA THR A 328 -2.56 -11.99 -5.87
C THR A 328 -2.09 -13.12 -6.77
N VAL A 329 -1.71 -12.83 -8.02
CA VAL A 329 -1.13 -13.80 -8.95
C VAL A 329 0.25 -14.25 -8.48
N GLU A 330 1.12 -13.30 -8.10
CA GLU A 330 2.48 -13.60 -7.62
C GLU A 330 2.48 -14.43 -6.34
N SER A 331 1.60 -14.11 -5.39
CA SER A 331 1.54 -14.80 -4.09
C SER A 331 0.76 -16.10 -4.12
N GLU A 332 -0.15 -16.28 -5.10
CA GLU A 332 -1.15 -17.36 -5.09
C GLU A 332 -1.91 -17.48 -3.74
N GLY A 333 -2.00 -16.35 -3.00
CA GLY A 333 -2.50 -16.34 -1.62
C GLY A 333 -3.93 -15.86 -1.46
N GLY A 334 -4.62 -15.51 -2.55
CA GLY A 334 -5.97 -15.00 -2.54
C GLY A 334 -6.81 -15.47 -3.72
N LEU A 335 -8.12 -15.20 -3.63
CA LEU A 335 -9.06 -15.41 -4.72
C LEU A 335 -9.47 -14.06 -5.31
N MET A 336 -9.69 -14.02 -6.61
CA MET A 336 -10.12 -12.82 -7.33
C MET A 336 -11.56 -12.95 -7.81
N PHE A 337 -12.30 -11.85 -7.77
CA PHE A 337 -13.66 -11.76 -8.32
C PHE A 337 -13.80 -10.56 -9.25
N THR A 338 -14.72 -10.65 -10.21
CA THR A 338 -14.99 -9.61 -11.22
C THR A 338 -16.36 -8.99 -11.10
N ASP A 339 -17.32 -9.71 -10.50
CA ASP A 339 -18.71 -9.33 -10.37
C ASP A 339 -19.32 -9.87 -9.05
N ARG A 340 -20.55 -9.38 -8.73
CA ARG A 340 -21.28 -9.77 -7.51
C ARG A 340 -21.45 -11.29 -7.37
N ASN A 341 -21.78 -11.99 -8.43
CA ASN A 341 -22.02 -13.44 -8.36
C ASN A 341 -20.72 -14.21 -8.16
N SER A 342 -19.63 -13.79 -8.82
CA SER A 342 -18.31 -14.37 -8.59
C SER A 342 -17.80 -14.09 -7.19
N PHE A 343 -18.08 -12.90 -6.62
CA PHE A 343 -17.78 -12.58 -5.22
C PHE A 343 -18.47 -13.58 -4.27
N ILE A 344 -19.78 -13.73 -4.36
CA ILE A 344 -20.56 -14.65 -3.53
C ILE A 344 -19.99 -16.07 -3.60
N ARG A 345 -19.78 -16.60 -4.81
CA ARG A 345 -19.20 -17.95 -4.99
C ARG A 345 -17.81 -18.10 -4.37
N LYS A 346 -16.95 -17.08 -4.48
CA LYS A 346 -15.59 -17.13 -3.92
C LYS A 346 -15.61 -17.10 -2.39
N VAL A 347 -16.49 -16.30 -1.78
CA VAL A 347 -16.64 -16.25 -0.31
C VAL A 347 -17.13 -17.60 0.21
N ILE A 348 -18.20 -18.15 -0.36
CA ILE A 348 -18.74 -19.46 0.02
C ILE A 348 -17.66 -20.54 -0.16
N ARG A 349 -16.96 -20.57 -1.29
CA ARG A 349 -15.89 -21.54 -1.53
C ARG A 349 -14.80 -21.47 -0.46
N LEU A 350 -14.33 -20.26 -0.15
CA LEU A 350 -13.25 -20.09 0.83
C LEU A 350 -13.70 -20.43 2.26
N ALA A 351 -14.95 -20.15 2.60
CA ALA A 351 -15.51 -20.54 3.89
C ALA A 351 -15.69 -22.06 4.03
N CYS A 352 -16.17 -22.74 2.98
CA CYS A 352 -16.46 -24.16 3.01
C CYS A 352 -15.24 -25.08 2.79
N ASP A 353 -14.09 -24.54 2.37
CA ASP A 353 -12.89 -25.32 2.01
C ASP A 353 -11.69 -24.94 2.89
N GLU A 354 -11.54 -25.65 4.02
CA GLU A 354 -10.42 -25.45 4.94
C GLU A 354 -9.07 -25.77 4.29
N GLY A 355 -9.02 -26.81 3.44
CA GLY A 355 -7.81 -27.18 2.71
C GLY A 355 -7.34 -26.05 1.80
N LEU A 356 -8.28 -25.39 1.10
CA LEU A 356 -7.98 -24.21 0.30
C LEU A 356 -7.48 -23.03 1.17
N ARG A 357 -8.13 -22.75 2.31
CA ARG A 357 -7.65 -21.70 3.22
C ARG A 357 -6.22 -21.96 3.67
N ARG A 358 -5.91 -23.19 4.05
CA ARG A 358 -4.55 -23.58 4.47
C ARG A 358 -3.54 -23.40 3.34
N MET A 359 -3.84 -23.90 2.15
CA MET A 359 -2.97 -23.78 0.97
C MET A 359 -2.67 -22.30 0.64
N LEU A 360 -3.69 -21.45 0.60
CA LEU A 360 -3.51 -20.02 0.33
C LEU A 360 -2.67 -19.34 1.42
N GLY A 361 -2.87 -19.68 2.69
CA GLY A 361 -2.05 -19.20 3.81
C GLY A 361 -0.59 -19.62 3.70
N ASP A 362 -0.31 -20.86 3.31
CA ASP A 362 1.05 -21.36 3.09
C ASP A 362 1.73 -20.66 1.90
N ASN A 363 0.98 -20.36 0.86
CA ASN A 363 1.48 -19.59 -0.28
C ASN A 363 1.86 -18.16 0.16
N LEU A 364 1.01 -17.48 0.95
CA LEU A 364 1.31 -16.17 1.51
C LEU A 364 2.55 -16.19 2.41
N LYS A 365 2.71 -17.25 3.20
CA LYS A 365 3.90 -17.41 4.04
C LYS A 365 5.17 -17.44 3.20
N ARG A 366 5.21 -18.23 2.13
CA ARG A 366 6.36 -18.30 1.22
C ARG A 366 6.60 -16.97 0.52
N TYR A 367 5.54 -16.36 0.01
CA TYR A 367 5.63 -15.05 -0.65
C TYR A 367 6.17 -13.96 0.28
N LEU A 368 5.73 -13.97 1.55
CA LEU A 368 6.26 -13.05 2.56
C LEU A 368 7.74 -13.29 2.81
N GLU A 369 8.15 -14.55 3.00
CA GLU A 369 9.53 -14.90 3.34
C GLU A 369 10.51 -14.64 2.18
N ASP A 370 10.10 -14.97 0.96
CA ASP A 370 11.00 -15.00 -0.20
C ASP A 370 10.98 -13.70 -1.03
N VAL A 371 9.88 -12.91 -0.96
CA VAL A 371 9.66 -11.82 -1.92
C VAL A 371 9.42 -10.47 -1.28
N VAL A 372 8.52 -10.38 -0.28
CA VAL A 372 7.98 -9.09 0.19
C VAL A 372 8.21 -8.79 1.66
N SER A 373 8.92 -9.62 2.44
CA SER A 373 9.29 -9.19 3.79
C SER A 373 10.09 -7.89 3.74
N TRP A 374 9.92 -7.04 4.74
CA TRP A 374 10.72 -5.81 4.81
C TRP A 374 12.22 -6.08 4.84
N GLU A 375 12.66 -7.25 5.34
CA GLU A 375 14.06 -7.69 5.26
C GLU A 375 14.51 -7.87 3.81
N VAL A 376 13.73 -8.58 2.99
CA VAL A 376 14.01 -8.80 1.56
C VAL A 376 13.93 -7.49 0.79
N CYS A 377 12.88 -6.70 1.02
CA CYS A 377 12.73 -5.40 0.37
C CYS A 377 13.87 -4.45 0.72
N ALA A 378 14.32 -4.41 1.98
CA ALA A 378 15.43 -3.56 2.40
C ALA A 378 16.74 -3.91 1.68
N HIS A 379 17.02 -5.20 1.42
CA HIS A 379 18.17 -5.58 0.59
C HIS A 379 18.07 -5.02 -0.84
N LYS A 380 16.89 -5.12 -1.44
CA LYS A 380 16.64 -4.55 -2.78
C LYS A 380 16.85 -3.03 -2.78
N TYR A 381 16.34 -2.31 -1.77
CA TYR A 381 16.53 -0.86 -1.65
C TYR A 381 18.01 -0.48 -1.53
N ILE A 382 18.77 -1.17 -0.68
CA ILE A 382 20.21 -0.89 -0.52
C ILE A 382 20.95 -1.08 -1.85
N ALA A 383 20.70 -2.17 -2.58
CA ALA A 383 21.30 -2.41 -3.88
C ALA A 383 20.96 -1.29 -4.89
N ILE A 384 19.72 -0.82 -4.90
CA ILE A 384 19.27 0.29 -5.75
C ILE A 384 19.98 1.60 -5.37
N TYR A 385 20.16 1.89 -4.08
CA TYR A 385 20.89 3.09 -3.63
C TYR A 385 22.37 3.06 -4.04
N GLU A 386 23.00 1.89 -3.97
CA GLU A 386 24.36 1.69 -4.41
C GLU A 386 24.49 1.84 -5.93
N ASP A 387 23.55 1.26 -6.71
CA ASP A 387 23.50 1.43 -8.16
C ASP A 387 23.32 2.90 -8.56
N ALA A 388 22.39 3.61 -7.93
CA ALA A 388 22.14 5.02 -8.19
C ALA A 388 23.37 5.89 -7.87
N SER A 389 23.98 5.66 -6.70
CA SER A 389 25.18 6.38 -6.27
C SER A 389 26.37 6.11 -7.21
N ARG A 390 26.57 4.86 -7.62
CA ARG A 390 27.62 4.47 -8.58
C ARG A 390 27.38 5.12 -9.94
N ALA A 391 26.14 5.08 -10.44
CA ALA A 391 25.81 5.63 -11.76
C ALA A 391 26.15 7.11 -11.86
N VAL A 392 25.80 7.91 -10.86
CA VAL A 392 26.13 9.35 -10.84
C VAL A 392 27.65 9.57 -10.71
N ARG A 393 28.31 8.87 -9.79
CA ARG A 393 29.77 9.02 -9.58
C ARG A 393 30.59 8.66 -10.83
N GLU A 394 30.17 7.63 -11.58
CA GLU A 394 30.88 7.13 -12.76
C GLU A 394 30.38 7.76 -14.08
N GLY A 395 29.32 8.58 -14.02
CA GLY A 395 28.72 9.21 -15.20
C GLY A 395 28.08 8.20 -16.18
N ILE A 396 27.52 7.09 -15.63
CA ILE A 396 26.88 6.03 -16.42
C ILE A 396 25.37 6.01 -16.16
N GLU A 397 24.60 5.46 -17.08
CA GLU A 397 23.17 5.24 -16.88
C GLU A 397 22.93 3.85 -16.27
N VAL A 398 21.93 3.76 -15.38
CA VAL A 398 21.43 2.46 -14.92
C VAL A 398 20.70 1.76 -16.06
N ASN A 399 20.71 0.43 -16.04
CA ASN A 399 20.03 -0.38 -17.06
C ASN A 399 19.40 -1.61 -16.43
N TYR A 400 18.18 -1.45 -15.92
CA TYR A 400 17.40 -2.55 -15.37
C TYR A 400 16.70 -3.35 -16.48
N PRO A 401 16.59 -4.68 -16.33
CA PRO A 401 15.99 -5.55 -17.35
C PRO A 401 14.51 -5.19 -17.57
N PRO A 402 13.94 -5.56 -18.72
CA PRO A 402 12.50 -5.49 -18.95
C PRO A 402 11.69 -6.22 -17.85
N ALA A 403 10.38 -5.93 -17.79
CA ALA A 403 9.50 -6.53 -16.78
C ALA A 403 9.28 -8.03 -16.99
N LEU A 404 9.33 -8.50 -18.24
CA LEU A 404 9.13 -9.89 -18.67
C LEU A 404 10.19 -10.28 -19.71
#